data_44980c15cc410b62ec12d25cb520dfd5
#
_entry.id   44980c15cc410b62ec12d25cb520dfd5
#
_cell.length_a   1.000
_cell.length_b   1.000
_cell.length_c   1.000
_cell.angle_alpha   90.00
_cell.angle_beta   90.00
_cell.angle_gamma   90.00
#
_symmetry.space_group_name_H-M   'P 1'
#
loop_
_entity.id
_entity.type
_entity.pdbx_description
1 polymer ?
#
loop_
_entity_poly.entity_id
_entity_poly.type
_entity_poly.pdbx_seq_one_letter_code
_entity_poly.pdbx_strand_id
1 'polypeptide(L)'
;MFHVGSPKLSGTLLLQRPCHERVRTILLCFALAAGVIAPAYGAPPAHDYPTQARVEYVNDCVAKNGDKLSLVYQCSCVIDDIANTLTYDDFVEVSTFAHYATLPGERAGIFRDSDEAKAKAKQFRELEKNAYRACGLGG
;
A
#
# COMPACT_ATOMS: atom_id res chain seq x y z
N MET A 1 -42.47 42.90 -37.11
CA MET A 1 -43.24 41.86 -37.83
C MET A 1 -42.40 40.57 -37.76
N PHE A 2 -42.62 39.79 -36.75
CA PHE A 2 -41.95 38.49 -36.62
C PHE A 2 -42.99 37.37 -36.72
N HIS A 3 -42.84 36.52 -37.73
CA HIS A 3 -43.70 35.38 -37.98
C HIS A 3 -43.26 34.21 -37.10
N VAL A 4 -44.12 33.81 -36.20
CA VAL A 4 -43.91 32.61 -35.35
C VAL A 4 -44.49 31.43 -36.12
N GLY A 5 -43.61 30.54 -36.61
CA GLY A 5 -43.99 29.26 -37.18
C GLY A 5 -44.09 28.16 -36.10
N SER A 6 -45.29 27.63 -35.94
CA SER A 6 -45.54 26.45 -35.05
C SER A 6 -45.00 25.18 -35.66
N PRO A 7 -44.33 24.32 -34.89
CA PRO A 7 -43.96 22.97 -35.34
C PRO A 7 -45.16 22.02 -35.18
N LYS A 8 -45.49 21.34 -36.28
CA LYS A 8 -46.51 20.26 -36.32
C LYS A 8 -46.00 19.05 -35.53
N LEU A 9 -46.75 18.67 -34.54
CA LEU A 9 -46.66 17.37 -33.86
C LEU A 9 -47.02 16.24 -34.80
N SER A 10 -46.07 15.52 -35.33
CA SER A 10 -46.28 14.26 -36.04
C SER A 10 -46.44 13.13 -35.04
N GLY A 11 -47.56 12.43 -35.15
CA GLY A 11 -48.01 11.39 -34.25
C GLY A 11 -47.01 10.25 -34.09
N THR A 12 -46.71 9.97 -32.85
CA THR A 12 -45.91 8.81 -32.43
C THR A 12 -46.81 7.57 -32.54
N LEU A 13 -46.54 6.74 -33.53
CA LEU A 13 -47.10 5.42 -33.65
C LEU A 13 -46.59 4.54 -32.51
N LEU A 14 -47.42 4.38 -31.47
CA LEU A 14 -47.17 3.41 -30.39
C LEU A 14 -47.32 2.00 -30.97
N LEU A 15 -46.21 1.42 -31.45
CA LEU A 15 -46.15 -0.01 -31.72
C LEU A 15 -46.36 -0.74 -30.40
N GLN A 16 -47.54 -1.35 -30.24
CA GLN A 16 -47.82 -2.34 -29.20
C GLN A 16 -46.97 -3.58 -29.46
N ARG A 17 -45.79 -3.63 -28.79
CA ARG A 17 -44.99 -4.84 -28.75
C ARG A 17 -45.64 -5.85 -27.79
N PRO A 18 -45.78 -7.15 -28.19
CA PRO A 18 -46.37 -8.16 -27.34
C PRO A 18 -45.58 -8.33 -26.04
N CYS A 19 -46.25 -8.57 -24.93
CA CYS A 19 -45.69 -8.72 -23.59
C CYS A 19 -44.46 -9.65 -23.50
N HIS A 20 -44.38 -10.60 -24.40
CA HIS A 20 -43.28 -11.57 -24.45
C HIS A 20 -41.90 -10.93 -24.81
N GLU A 21 -41.89 -9.89 -25.66
CA GLU A 21 -40.62 -9.18 -26.00
C GLU A 21 -40.17 -8.27 -24.89
N ARG A 22 -41.08 -7.69 -24.09
CA ARG A 22 -40.70 -6.86 -22.94
C ARG A 22 -40.00 -7.67 -21.85
N VAL A 23 -40.45 -8.89 -21.59
CA VAL A 23 -39.81 -9.78 -20.62
C VAL A 23 -38.40 -10.18 -21.09
N ARG A 24 -38.23 -10.43 -22.40
CA ARG A 24 -36.92 -10.80 -22.97
C ARG A 24 -35.92 -9.65 -22.93
N THR A 25 -36.39 -8.42 -23.16
CA THR A 25 -35.58 -7.20 -23.09
C THR A 25 -35.18 -6.88 -21.65
N ILE A 26 -36.09 -7.06 -20.69
CA ILE A 26 -35.79 -6.86 -19.25
C ILE A 26 -34.78 -7.91 -18.74
N LEU A 27 -34.92 -9.17 -19.17
CA LEU A 27 -33.98 -10.22 -18.81
C LEU A 27 -32.56 -9.99 -19.39
N LEU A 28 -32.50 -9.44 -20.63
CA LEU A 28 -31.19 -9.08 -21.25
C LEU A 28 -30.55 -7.86 -20.58
N CYS A 29 -31.34 -6.91 -20.10
CA CYS A 29 -30.78 -5.76 -19.35
C CYS A 29 -30.29 -6.17 -17.95
N PHE A 30 -30.91 -7.18 -17.30
CA PHE A 30 -30.43 -7.69 -16.01
C PHE A 30 -29.13 -8.51 -16.12
N ALA A 31 -28.88 -9.14 -17.26
CA ALA A 31 -27.64 -9.91 -17.48
C ALA A 31 -26.40 -9.02 -17.70
N LEU A 32 -26.56 -7.76 -18.09
CA LEU A 32 -25.48 -6.80 -18.29
C LEU A 32 -25.11 -6.02 -17.03
N ALA A 33 -25.89 -6.14 -15.93
CA ALA A 33 -25.64 -5.50 -14.64
C ALA A 33 -24.84 -6.39 -13.66
N ALA A 34 -24.36 -7.57 -14.10
CA ALA A 34 -23.33 -8.29 -13.38
C ALA A 34 -22.01 -7.50 -13.51
N GLY A 35 -21.94 -6.38 -12.78
CA GLY A 35 -20.73 -5.60 -12.62
C GLY A 35 -19.63 -6.55 -12.13
N VAL A 36 -18.57 -6.69 -12.92
CA VAL A 36 -17.33 -7.33 -12.51
C VAL A 36 -16.87 -6.57 -11.29
N ILE A 37 -17.14 -7.09 -10.08
CA ILE A 37 -16.51 -6.65 -8.85
C ILE A 37 -15.05 -7.09 -9.00
N ALA A 38 -14.24 -6.25 -9.66
CA ALA A 38 -12.80 -6.42 -9.63
C ALA A 38 -12.40 -6.38 -8.15
N PRO A 39 -11.66 -7.38 -7.63
CA PRO A 39 -11.10 -7.27 -6.30
C PRO A 39 -10.28 -5.98 -6.29
N ALA A 40 -10.64 -5.06 -5.39
CA ALA A 40 -9.80 -3.90 -5.10
C ALA A 40 -8.54 -4.48 -4.44
N TYR A 41 -7.56 -4.86 -5.27
CA TYR A 41 -6.20 -5.02 -4.77
C TYR A 41 -5.86 -3.67 -4.18
N GLY A 42 -5.73 -3.61 -2.85
CA GLY A 42 -5.26 -2.41 -2.16
C GLY A 42 -4.03 -1.93 -2.91
N ALA A 43 -4.00 -0.64 -3.29
CA ALA A 43 -2.80 -0.06 -3.84
C ALA A 43 -1.66 -0.39 -2.87
N PRO A 44 -0.47 -0.79 -3.36
CA PRO A 44 0.68 -0.96 -2.49
C PRO A 44 0.82 0.31 -1.65
N PRO A 45 1.20 0.20 -0.37
CA PRO A 45 1.36 1.36 0.49
C PRO A 45 2.18 2.39 -0.28
N ALA A 46 1.65 3.61 -0.42
CA ALA A 46 2.39 4.68 -1.07
C ALA A 46 3.73 4.77 -0.35
N HIS A 47 4.84 4.86 -1.10
CA HIS A 47 6.17 5.02 -0.51
C HIS A 47 6.23 6.39 0.15
N ASP A 48 5.72 6.47 1.37
CA ASP A 48 5.58 7.69 2.17
C ASP A 48 6.85 8.04 2.96
N TYR A 49 7.89 7.19 2.83
CA TYR A 49 9.17 7.41 3.51
C TYR A 49 9.86 8.66 2.99
N PRO A 50 10.14 9.65 3.84
CA PRO A 50 10.93 10.82 3.48
C PRO A 50 12.30 10.41 2.93
N THR A 51 12.82 11.15 1.95
CA THR A 51 14.15 10.89 1.39
C THR A 51 15.24 10.90 2.48
N GLN A 52 15.13 11.80 3.47
CA GLN A 52 16.04 11.86 4.59
C GLN A 52 16.08 10.52 5.36
N ALA A 53 14.92 9.98 5.72
CA ALA A 53 14.85 8.72 6.46
C ALA A 53 15.46 7.55 5.68
N ARG A 54 15.25 7.50 4.35
CA ARG A 54 15.89 6.51 3.49
C ARG A 54 17.41 6.64 3.49
N VAL A 55 17.90 7.86 3.35
CA VAL A 55 19.37 8.14 3.37
C VAL A 55 19.98 7.79 4.71
N GLU A 56 19.34 8.14 5.83
CA GLU A 56 19.78 7.78 7.18
C GLU A 56 19.86 6.26 7.35
N TYR A 57 18.81 5.54 6.96
CA TYR A 57 18.79 4.07 7.02
C TYR A 57 19.92 3.45 6.19
N VAL A 58 20.11 3.92 4.95
CA VAL A 58 21.17 3.41 4.06
C VAL A 58 22.54 3.63 4.66
N ASN A 59 22.81 4.81 5.21
CA ASN A 59 24.10 5.11 5.85
C ASN A 59 24.35 4.19 7.06
N ASP A 60 23.35 4.02 7.93
CA ASP A 60 23.45 3.12 9.08
C ASP A 60 23.65 1.66 8.66
N CYS A 61 22.93 1.22 7.64
CA CYS A 61 23.08 -0.13 7.09
C CYS A 61 24.49 -0.35 6.53
N VAL A 62 25.01 0.58 5.73
CA VAL A 62 26.37 0.51 5.17
C VAL A 62 27.41 0.46 6.29
N ALA A 63 27.30 1.32 7.29
CA ALA A 63 28.22 1.36 8.44
C ALA A 63 28.23 0.03 9.22
N LYS A 64 27.05 -0.57 9.44
CA LYS A 64 26.91 -1.87 10.14
C LYS A 64 27.47 -3.05 9.35
N ASN A 65 27.53 -2.96 8.02
CA ASN A 65 27.93 -4.06 7.13
C ASN A 65 29.33 -3.91 6.54
N GLY A 66 30.17 -3.03 7.07
CA GLY A 66 31.59 -2.93 6.73
C GLY A 66 31.99 -1.71 5.90
N ASP A 67 31.16 -0.70 5.84
CA ASP A 67 31.42 0.64 5.32
C ASP A 67 31.96 0.67 3.87
N LYS A 68 31.44 -0.19 3.03
CA LYS A 68 31.80 -0.26 1.61
C LYS A 68 30.75 0.44 0.74
N LEU A 69 31.18 1.31 -0.16
CA LEU A 69 30.28 2.01 -1.09
C LEU A 69 29.43 1.04 -1.93
N SER A 70 29.94 -0.16 -2.23
CA SER A 70 29.17 -1.18 -2.95
C SER A 70 27.90 -1.64 -2.21
N LEU A 71 27.85 -1.45 -0.89
CA LEU A 71 26.69 -1.83 -0.07
C LEU A 71 25.52 -0.83 -0.17
N VAL A 72 25.76 0.37 -0.71
CA VAL A 72 24.70 1.40 -0.84
C VAL A 72 23.50 0.85 -1.61
N TYR A 73 23.72 0.14 -2.70
CA TYR A 73 22.62 -0.44 -3.50
C TYR A 73 21.86 -1.54 -2.76
N GLN A 74 22.59 -2.42 -2.05
CA GLN A 74 21.99 -3.48 -1.25
C GLN A 74 21.19 -2.90 -0.08
N CYS A 75 21.75 -1.91 0.62
CA CYS A 75 21.06 -1.22 1.72
C CYS A 75 19.84 -0.41 1.24
N SER A 76 19.90 0.16 0.03
CA SER A 76 18.74 0.81 -0.59
C SER A 76 17.63 -0.20 -0.90
N CYS A 77 17.98 -1.38 -1.41
CA CYS A 77 17.04 -2.47 -1.61
C CYS A 77 16.36 -2.87 -0.28
N VAL A 78 17.11 -2.95 0.82
CA VAL A 78 16.57 -3.32 2.14
C VAL A 78 15.53 -2.33 2.62
N ILE A 79 15.80 -1.02 2.56
CA ILE A 79 14.81 -0.03 3.00
C ILE A 79 13.58 0.02 2.07
N ASP A 80 13.75 -0.29 0.78
CA ASP A 80 12.62 -0.39 -0.15
C ASP A 80 11.74 -1.62 0.17
N ASP A 81 12.34 -2.75 0.51
CA ASP A 81 11.60 -3.95 0.93
C ASP A 81 10.84 -3.73 2.26
N ILE A 82 11.46 -3.07 3.22
CA ILE A 82 10.81 -2.64 4.47
C ILE A 82 9.64 -1.70 4.18
N ALA A 83 9.83 -0.70 3.31
CA ALA A 83 8.81 0.28 2.95
C ALA A 83 7.62 -0.33 2.16
N ASN A 84 7.81 -1.48 1.52
CA ASN A 84 6.73 -2.25 0.91
C ASN A 84 5.85 -2.97 1.95
N THR A 85 6.36 -3.14 3.17
CA THR A 85 5.69 -3.91 4.24
C THR A 85 5.10 -3.03 5.32
N LEU A 86 5.79 -1.93 5.66
CA LEU A 86 5.41 -1.00 6.74
C LEU A 86 5.16 0.40 6.18
N THR A 87 4.17 1.11 6.75
CA THR A 87 4.06 2.56 6.57
C THR A 87 5.25 3.25 7.24
N TYR A 88 5.51 4.51 6.92
CA TYR A 88 6.60 5.25 7.56
C TYR A 88 6.39 5.40 9.08
N ASP A 89 5.16 5.66 9.50
CA ASP A 89 4.83 5.79 10.92
C ASP A 89 5.05 4.48 11.68
N ASP A 90 4.62 3.34 11.12
CA ASP A 90 4.87 2.03 11.70
C ASP A 90 6.37 1.72 11.76
N PHE A 91 7.12 2.04 10.71
CA PHE A 91 8.58 1.88 10.68
C PHE A 91 9.25 2.68 11.79
N VAL A 92 8.90 3.97 11.96
CA VAL A 92 9.46 4.83 13.01
C VAL A 92 9.20 4.21 14.39
N GLU A 93 7.97 3.74 14.62
CA GLU A 93 7.61 3.12 15.89
C GLU A 93 8.45 1.85 16.16
N VAL A 94 8.38 0.85 15.28
CA VAL A 94 9.02 -0.45 15.54
C VAL A 94 10.54 -0.41 15.49
N SER A 95 11.13 0.43 14.64
CA SER A 95 12.59 0.65 14.57
C SER A 95 13.11 1.36 15.83
N THR A 96 12.33 2.30 16.37
CA THR A 96 12.62 2.96 17.65
C THR A 96 12.67 1.92 18.79
N PHE A 97 11.67 1.06 18.91
CA PHE A 97 11.68 -0.03 19.91
C PHE A 97 12.89 -0.95 19.72
N ALA A 98 13.19 -1.34 18.49
CA ALA A 98 14.35 -2.20 18.20
C ALA A 98 15.67 -1.56 18.56
N HIS A 99 15.83 -0.26 18.28
CA HIS A 99 17.05 0.52 18.59
C HIS A 99 17.23 0.67 20.10
N TYR A 100 16.23 1.21 20.79
CA TYR A 100 16.32 1.45 22.24
C TYR A 100 16.43 0.18 23.08
N ALA A 101 15.85 -0.93 22.62
CA ALA A 101 16.02 -2.22 23.30
C ALA A 101 17.49 -2.68 23.39
N THR A 102 18.38 -2.18 22.53
CA THR A 102 19.82 -2.53 22.54
C THR A 102 20.68 -1.60 23.39
N LEU A 103 20.14 -0.45 23.81
CA LEU A 103 20.93 0.54 24.56
C LEU A 103 21.12 0.11 26.02
N PRO A 104 22.31 0.33 26.61
CA PRO A 104 22.56 0.11 28.03
C PRO A 104 21.90 1.19 28.88
N GLY A 105 21.69 0.88 30.17
CA GLY A 105 21.20 1.84 31.16
C GLY A 105 19.72 1.69 31.49
N GLU A 106 19.31 2.32 32.62
CA GLU A 106 17.95 2.18 33.18
C GLU A 106 16.88 2.86 32.30
N ARG A 107 17.20 3.98 31.64
CA ARG A 107 16.26 4.71 30.78
C ARG A 107 15.76 3.88 29.60
N ALA A 108 16.54 2.92 29.14
CA ALA A 108 16.14 1.98 28.10
C ALA A 108 15.30 0.80 28.65
N GLY A 109 15.12 0.70 29.97
CA GLY A 109 14.37 -0.38 30.61
C GLY A 109 12.94 -0.49 30.11
N ILE A 110 12.24 0.62 29.89
CA ILE A 110 10.87 0.64 29.36
C ILE A 110 10.74 -0.05 28.01
N PHE A 111 11.79 -0.02 27.18
CA PHE A 111 11.82 -0.70 25.89
C PHE A 111 12.27 -2.16 25.97
N ARG A 112 12.99 -2.54 27.05
CA ARG A 112 13.46 -3.90 27.26
C ARG A 112 12.52 -4.74 28.09
N ASP A 113 11.77 -4.13 29.02
CA ASP A 113 11.04 -4.85 30.06
C ASP A 113 9.57 -5.06 29.69
N SER A 114 8.99 -4.20 28.84
CA SER A 114 7.64 -4.35 28.31
C SER A 114 7.56 -5.50 27.29
N ASP A 115 6.59 -6.38 27.48
CA ASP A 115 6.37 -7.50 26.53
C ASP A 115 5.92 -7.00 25.16
N GLU A 116 5.16 -5.91 25.11
CA GLU A 116 4.78 -5.27 23.86
C GLU A 116 6.00 -4.72 23.10
N ALA A 117 6.89 -3.99 23.81
CA ALA A 117 8.11 -3.45 23.22
C ALA A 117 9.03 -4.57 22.69
N LYS A 118 9.16 -5.66 23.45
CA LYS A 118 9.91 -6.86 23.00
C LYS A 118 9.32 -7.47 21.75
N ALA A 119 7.99 -7.59 21.68
CA ALA A 119 7.29 -8.15 20.53
C ALA A 119 7.50 -7.28 19.28
N LYS A 120 7.32 -5.96 19.39
CA LYS A 120 7.56 -5.01 18.30
C LYS A 120 9.02 -5.02 17.82
N ALA A 121 9.97 -4.98 18.74
CA ALA A 121 11.40 -5.06 18.42
C ALA A 121 11.76 -6.40 17.75
N LYS A 122 11.18 -7.50 18.17
CA LYS A 122 11.39 -8.83 17.55
C LYS A 122 10.82 -8.87 16.14
N GLN A 123 9.59 -8.40 15.95
CA GLN A 123 8.93 -8.35 14.65
C GLN A 123 9.75 -7.55 13.65
N PHE A 124 10.21 -6.37 14.02
CA PHE A 124 11.04 -5.53 13.15
C PHE A 124 12.37 -6.21 12.79
N ARG A 125 13.07 -6.81 13.76
CA ARG A 125 14.33 -7.54 13.48
C ARG A 125 14.15 -8.71 12.53
N GLU A 126 13.05 -9.45 12.63
CA GLU A 126 12.77 -10.53 11.69
C GLU A 126 12.44 -10.00 10.28
N LEU A 127 11.70 -8.90 10.18
CA LEU A 127 11.44 -8.22 8.90
C LEU A 127 12.75 -7.74 8.27
N GLU A 128 13.57 -7.01 9.02
CA GLU A 128 14.86 -6.50 8.56
C GLU A 128 15.80 -7.64 8.13
N LYS A 129 15.89 -8.71 8.90
CA LYS A 129 16.67 -9.91 8.55
C LYS A 129 16.20 -10.57 7.24
N ASN A 130 14.90 -10.60 7.00
CA ASN A 130 14.35 -11.13 5.76
C ASN A 130 14.71 -10.23 4.58
N ALA A 131 14.58 -8.91 4.74
CA ALA A 131 14.98 -7.91 3.75
C ALA A 131 16.49 -8.01 3.43
N TYR A 132 17.35 -8.13 4.45
CA TYR A 132 18.79 -8.36 4.23
C TYR A 132 19.06 -9.58 3.36
N ARG A 133 18.40 -10.69 3.63
CA ARG A 133 18.56 -11.92 2.84
C ARG A 133 18.06 -11.73 1.40
N ALA A 134 16.93 -11.08 1.23
CA ALA A 134 16.35 -10.81 -0.09
C ALA A 134 17.26 -9.90 -0.93
N CYS A 135 17.94 -8.95 -0.29
CA CYS A 135 18.82 -7.99 -0.94
C CYS A 135 20.32 -8.43 -0.99
N GLY A 136 20.63 -9.68 -0.63
CA GLY A 136 21.98 -10.24 -0.71
C GLY A 136 22.95 -9.76 0.37
N LEU A 137 22.45 -9.29 1.50
CA LEU A 137 23.24 -8.87 2.68
C LEU A 137 23.29 -9.92 3.79
N GLY A 138 22.83 -11.11 3.60
CA GLY A 138 22.70 -12.14 4.63
C GLY A 138 23.56 -13.37 4.36
N GLY A 139 24.83 -13.20 3.98
CA GLY A 139 25.80 -14.27 3.77
C GLY A 139 26.67 -14.54 4.99
#